data_190016a4bf7b506647d8515a4286d79f
#
_entry.id   190016a4bf7b506647d8515a4286d79f
#
_cell.length_a   1.000
_cell.length_b   1.000
_cell.length_c   1.000
_cell.angle_alpha   90.00
_cell.angle_beta   90.00
_cell.angle_gamma   90.00
#
_symmetry.space_group_name_H-M   'P 1'
#
loop_
_entity.id
_entity.type
_entity.pdbx_description
1 polymer ?
#
loop_
_entity_poly.entity_id
_entity_poly.type
_entity_poly.pdbx_seq_one_letter_code
_entity_poly.pdbx_strand_id
1 'polypeptide(L)'
;IRGTTHLYIGEEAVAVGACYAILSDDYITSTHRGHGHCIAKGATLREMMAELFGKITGYCKGKGGSLHIADLNAGNLGANGIVGGGIPIATGSGLTSKYKKTGKVTVCFFGDGASNTGAFHEAVNMAATWKLPVVFVCENNLYAMSTPVREAFPILDIAERGQAYGMPGIVVDGMDVLAVMEAVEQAAERARRGEGPTLIECKTYRYLGHSKNDPRAYRTKDEEKQWKERDAIKRFRKWLLENTIATEEEIQTIDEEVENEITEAVEFAESSPYPPLEEIVKDVYVEEDFAEKERKKGVKIVRTFEEYSNNQNLRNITYRDALNEALREELNHDPNVVLIGEDIGLYGGAYGVTRGLWQDFGDERVRNTPISEAAIIGCCVGSAITGLRPVGELMYVDFAGLAMDQ
;
A
#
# COMPACT_ATOMS: atom_id res chain seq x y z
N ILE A 1 14.69 -3.77 20.90
CA ILE A 1 13.77 -4.12 19.80
C ILE A 1 13.65 -5.63 19.75
N ARG A 2 12.42 -6.15 19.85
CA ARG A 2 12.12 -7.59 19.79
C ARG A 2 11.60 -7.97 18.40
N GLY A 3 11.75 -9.24 18.03
CA GLY A 3 11.28 -9.77 16.76
C GLY A 3 12.25 -9.59 15.60
N THR A 4 11.76 -9.92 14.40
CA THR A 4 12.52 -9.80 13.16
C THR A 4 12.51 -8.35 12.68
N THR A 5 13.70 -7.80 12.42
CA THR A 5 13.84 -6.43 11.90
C THR A 5 14.54 -6.48 10.55
N HIS A 6 13.96 -5.81 9.57
CA HIS A 6 14.49 -5.65 8.23
C HIS A 6 14.97 -4.20 8.07
N LEU A 7 16.27 -4.03 7.93
CA LEU A 7 16.89 -2.70 7.88
C LEU A 7 16.85 -2.13 6.46
N TYR A 8 16.56 -0.84 6.34
CA TYR A 8 16.46 -0.14 5.06
C TYR A 8 17.81 0.40 4.54
N ILE A 9 18.90 0.16 5.28
CA ILE A 9 20.23 0.69 5.01
C ILE A 9 20.74 0.25 3.63
N GLY A 10 21.05 1.23 2.79
CA GLY A 10 21.52 1.10 1.41
C GLY A 10 20.47 1.41 0.35
N GLU A 11 19.21 1.66 0.74
CA GLU A 11 18.08 1.92 -0.17
C GLU A 11 17.51 3.36 0.02
N GLU A 12 18.19 4.21 0.81
CA GLU A 12 17.69 5.51 1.27
C GLU A 12 17.30 6.47 0.13
N ALA A 13 18.06 6.45 -0.96
CA ALA A 13 17.80 7.33 -2.11
C ALA A 13 16.43 7.04 -2.76
N VAL A 14 15.96 5.77 -2.72
CA VAL A 14 14.67 5.41 -3.31
C VAL A 14 13.53 6.01 -2.48
N ALA A 15 13.54 5.80 -1.16
CA ALA A 15 12.51 6.35 -0.28
C ALA A 15 12.45 7.88 -0.33
N VAL A 16 13.62 8.52 -0.17
CA VAL A 16 13.72 10.00 -0.12
C VAL A 16 13.33 10.59 -1.47
N GLY A 17 13.93 10.12 -2.57
CA GLY A 17 13.63 10.64 -3.91
C GLY A 17 12.15 10.49 -4.27
N ALA A 18 11.57 9.32 -4.01
CA ALA A 18 10.16 9.07 -4.34
C ALA A 18 9.19 9.89 -3.47
N CYS A 19 9.44 10.00 -2.16
CA CYS A 19 8.54 10.76 -1.28
C CYS A 19 8.63 12.27 -1.48
N TYR A 20 9.82 12.81 -1.83
CA TYR A 20 9.97 14.23 -2.15
C TYR A 20 9.39 14.60 -3.52
N ALA A 21 9.26 13.66 -4.44
CA ALA A 21 8.66 13.86 -5.77
C ALA A 21 7.13 14.01 -5.75
N ILE A 22 6.47 13.66 -4.66
CA ILE A 22 5.01 13.66 -4.54
C ILE A 22 4.51 14.73 -3.58
N LEU A 23 3.22 15.05 -3.65
CA LEU A 23 2.61 16.02 -2.75
C LEU A 23 2.46 15.44 -1.33
N SER A 24 2.44 16.31 -0.34
CA SER A 24 2.32 15.91 1.07
C SER A 24 1.07 15.08 1.37
N ASP A 25 -0.02 15.32 0.64
CA ASP A 25 -1.31 14.63 0.78
C ASP A 25 -1.49 13.43 -0.17
N ASP A 26 -0.49 13.10 -1.00
CA ASP A 26 -0.43 11.85 -1.75
C ASP A 26 -0.19 10.66 -0.83
N TYR A 27 -0.47 9.48 -1.33
CA TYR A 27 -0.37 8.24 -0.56
C TYR A 27 0.85 7.42 -0.92
N ILE A 28 1.30 6.61 0.04
CA ILE A 28 2.25 5.53 -0.19
C ILE A 28 1.71 4.20 0.37
N THR A 29 2.09 3.09 -0.24
CA THR A 29 2.07 1.75 0.39
C THR A 29 3.49 1.24 0.51
N SER A 30 3.77 0.50 1.57
CA SER A 30 5.12 0.14 1.96
C SER A 30 5.29 -1.37 2.17
N THR A 31 6.50 -1.80 2.48
CA THR A 31 6.90 -3.19 2.62
C THR A 31 7.31 -3.50 4.06
N HIS A 32 7.66 -4.77 4.32
CA HIS A 32 8.27 -5.21 5.59
C HIS A 32 9.58 -4.47 5.94
N ARG A 33 10.18 -3.72 5.00
CA ARG A 33 11.39 -2.87 5.17
C ARG A 33 11.04 -1.38 5.20
N GLY A 34 9.85 -1.03 5.63
CA GLY A 34 9.21 0.26 5.41
C GLY A 34 9.70 1.45 6.24
N HIS A 35 10.75 1.30 7.06
CA HIS A 35 11.22 2.40 7.93
C HIS A 35 11.62 3.65 7.12
N GLY A 36 12.42 3.46 6.06
CA GLY A 36 12.84 4.56 5.18
C GLY A 36 11.65 5.25 4.52
N HIS A 37 10.69 4.48 3.99
CA HIS A 37 9.47 5.02 3.38
C HIS A 37 8.65 5.85 4.38
N CYS A 38 8.49 5.33 5.60
CA CYS A 38 7.73 5.97 6.66
C CYS A 38 8.35 7.32 7.05
N ILE A 39 9.67 7.34 7.30
CA ILE A 39 10.42 8.56 7.63
C ILE A 39 10.35 9.56 6.47
N ALA A 40 10.66 9.13 5.25
CA ALA A 40 10.67 10.00 4.07
C ALA A 40 9.27 10.58 3.77
N LYS A 41 8.19 9.90 4.15
CA LYS A 41 6.81 10.39 4.03
C LYS A 41 6.40 11.35 5.15
N GLY A 42 7.26 11.59 6.13
CA GLY A 42 7.05 12.56 7.20
C GLY A 42 6.54 11.99 8.53
N ALA A 43 6.63 10.68 8.71
CA ALA A 43 6.34 10.07 10.01
C ALA A 43 7.40 10.47 11.06
N THR A 44 6.98 10.63 12.31
CA THR A 44 7.89 11.01 13.40
C THR A 44 8.71 9.84 13.90
N LEU A 45 9.96 10.10 14.29
CA LEU A 45 10.85 9.07 14.81
C LEU A 45 10.39 8.57 16.21
N ARG A 46 9.74 9.41 17.01
CA ARG A 46 9.26 9.06 18.36
C ARG A 46 8.23 7.94 18.32
N GLU A 47 7.17 8.10 17.55
CA GLU A 47 6.12 7.09 17.42
C GLU A 47 6.64 5.84 16.71
N MET A 48 7.51 5.99 15.71
CA MET A 48 8.12 4.85 15.04
C MET A 48 9.01 4.05 16.00
N MET A 49 9.86 4.72 16.79
CA MET A 49 10.71 4.05 17.76
C MET A 49 9.88 3.40 18.86
N ALA A 50 8.82 4.05 19.33
CA ALA A 50 7.89 3.47 20.29
C ALA A 50 7.23 2.20 19.74
N GLU A 51 6.84 2.17 18.46
CA GLU A 51 6.31 0.96 17.80
C GLU A 51 7.35 -0.17 17.79
N LEU A 52 8.61 0.12 17.45
CA LEU A 52 9.70 -0.86 17.44
C LEU A 52 10.00 -1.42 18.85
N PHE A 53 9.72 -0.64 19.90
CA PHE A 53 9.85 -1.04 21.30
C PHE A 53 8.59 -1.76 21.83
N GLY A 54 7.52 -1.84 21.03
CA GLY A 54 6.26 -2.47 21.40
C GLY A 54 5.47 -1.65 22.42
N LYS A 55 5.52 -0.31 22.31
CA LYS A 55 4.88 0.62 23.24
C LYS A 55 3.54 1.13 22.71
N ILE A 56 2.61 1.44 23.64
CA ILE A 56 1.28 1.91 23.26
C ILE A 56 1.29 3.25 22.52
N THR A 57 2.34 4.03 22.68
CA THR A 57 2.54 5.33 22.01
C THR A 57 3.07 5.18 20.57
N GLY A 58 3.32 3.95 20.11
CA GLY A 58 3.69 3.69 18.72
C GLY A 58 2.52 3.82 17.76
N TYR A 59 2.81 3.95 16.46
CA TYR A 59 1.82 4.14 15.38
C TYR A 59 0.70 3.10 15.38
N CYS A 60 1.03 1.84 15.69
CA CYS A 60 0.09 0.73 15.78
C CYS A 60 -0.10 0.26 17.24
N LYS A 61 0.11 1.12 18.21
CA LYS A 61 0.02 0.81 19.66
C LYS A 61 0.92 -0.35 20.09
N GLY A 62 2.06 -0.52 19.40
CA GLY A 62 3.00 -1.62 19.66
C GLY A 62 2.58 -2.99 19.13
N LYS A 63 1.48 -3.08 18.35
CA LYS A 63 0.95 -4.33 17.79
C LYS A 63 1.60 -4.70 16.45
N GLY A 64 1.98 -3.71 15.64
CA GLY A 64 2.52 -3.90 14.29
C GLY A 64 4.01 -4.22 14.27
N GLY A 65 4.79 -3.65 15.18
CA GLY A 65 6.24 -3.79 15.22
C GLY A 65 6.91 -3.28 13.94
N SER A 66 8.07 -3.85 13.61
CA SER A 66 8.91 -3.42 12.49
C SER A 66 8.27 -3.56 11.10
N LEU A 67 7.32 -4.49 10.93
CA LEU A 67 6.83 -4.91 9.62
C LEU A 67 5.53 -4.22 9.17
N HIS A 68 4.82 -3.57 10.10
CA HIS A 68 3.45 -3.11 9.88
C HIS A 68 3.22 -1.66 10.33
N ILE A 69 4.21 -0.79 10.10
CA ILE A 69 4.07 0.63 10.44
C ILE A 69 3.10 1.29 9.44
N ALA A 70 2.10 1.99 9.97
CA ALA A 70 1.15 2.77 9.20
C ALA A 70 0.96 4.13 9.84
N ASP A 71 0.88 5.18 9.03
CA ASP A 71 0.55 6.55 9.44
C ASP A 71 -0.36 7.19 8.40
N LEU A 72 -1.66 7.05 8.60
CA LEU A 72 -2.65 7.58 7.67
C LEU A 72 -2.62 9.12 7.59
N ASN A 73 -2.17 9.79 8.65
CA ASN A 73 -2.08 11.26 8.65
C ASN A 73 -0.95 11.75 7.74
N ALA A 74 0.17 11.02 7.70
CA ALA A 74 1.25 11.27 6.75
C ALA A 74 0.96 10.71 5.34
N GLY A 75 -0.16 10.00 5.14
CA GLY A 75 -0.50 9.36 3.87
C GLY A 75 0.19 8.00 3.64
N ASN A 76 0.81 7.42 4.68
CA ASN A 76 1.33 6.06 4.63
C ASN A 76 0.19 5.07 4.96
N LEU A 77 -0.35 4.41 3.93
CA LEU A 77 -1.48 3.47 4.04
C LEU A 77 -1.10 2.15 4.73
N GLY A 78 0.17 1.92 4.96
CA GLY A 78 0.70 0.82 5.74
C GLY A 78 1.84 0.07 5.08
N ALA A 79 2.66 -0.51 5.95
CA ALA A 79 3.67 -1.51 5.61
C ALA A 79 3.03 -2.91 5.68
N ASN A 80 3.39 -3.79 4.75
CA ASN A 80 2.84 -5.14 4.69
C ASN A 80 3.95 -6.19 4.76
N GLY A 81 3.81 -7.13 5.69
CA GLY A 81 4.70 -8.29 5.81
C GLY A 81 4.50 -9.33 4.72
N ILE A 82 3.33 -9.37 4.09
CA ILE A 82 3.04 -10.25 2.95
C ILE A 82 3.66 -9.65 1.70
N VAL A 83 4.52 -10.42 1.04
CA VAL A 83 5.26 -9.97 -0.15
C VAL A 83 4.29 -9.67 -1.29
N GLY A 84 4.28 -8.41 -1.75
CA GLY A 84 3.37 -7.95 -2.81
C GLY A 84 1.98 -7.50 -2.34
N GLY A 85 1.59 -7.74 -1.07
CA GLY A 85 0.25 -7.40 -0.57
C GLY A 85 -0.08 -5.89 -0.62
N GLY A 86 0.92 -5.01 -0.58
CA GLY A 86 0.70 -3.57 -0.73
C GLY A 86 0.31 -3.12 -2.15
N ILE A 87 0.52 -3.96 -3.18
CA ILE A 87 0.30 -3.58 -4.58
C ILE A 87 -1.20 -3.48 -4.91
N PRO A 88 -2.04 -4.47 -4.56
CA PRO A 88 -3.49 -4.34 -4.71
C PRO A 88 -4.09 -3.21 -3.86
N ILE A 89 -3.56 -2.98 -2.65
CA ILE A 89 -3.98 -1.86 -1.78
C ILE A 89 -3.72 -0.51 -2.47
N ALA A 90 -2.54 -0.33 -3.07
CA ALA A 90 -2.22 0.87 -3.84
C ALA A 90 -3.16 1.06 -5.05
N THR A 91 -3.53 -0.04 -5.72
CA THR A 91 -4.50 -0.03 -6.82
C THR A 91 -5.87 0.47 -6.33
N GLY A 92 -6.33 0.03 -5.17
CA GLY A 92 -7.58 0.49 -4.56
C GLY A 92 -7.55 1.96 -4.14
N SER A 93 -6.43 2.42 -3.59
CA SER A 93 -6.23 3.85 -3.29
C SER A 93 -6.29 4.70 -4.57
N GLY A 94 -5.64 4.24 -5.65
CA GLY A 94 -5.72 4.87 -6.97
C GLY A 94 -7.14 4.90 -7.52
N LEU A 95 -7.93 3.83 -7.31
CA LEU A 95 -9.34 3.79 -7.70
C LEU A 95 -10.14 4.86 -6.97
N THR A 96 -9.97 5.00 -5.66
CA THR A 96 -10.62 6.05 -4.86
C THR A 96 -10.25 7.44 -5.37
N SER A 97 -8.97 7.68 -5.62
CA SER A 97 -8.47 8.97 -6.11
C SER A 97 -9.09 9.34 -7.46
N LYS A 98 -9.19 8.38 -8.37
CA LYS A 98 -9.84 8.57 -9.66
C LYS A 98 -11.34 8.80 -9.53
N TYR A 99 -12.03 7.97 -8.75
CA TYR A 99 -13.48 8.05 -8.55
C TYR A 99 -13.89 9.38 -7.91
N LYS A 100 -13.20 9.78 -6.83
CA LYS A 100 -13.47 11.03 -6.10
C LYS A 100 -12.86 12.26 -6.75
N LYS A 101 -12.07 12.08 -7.82
CA LYS A 101 -11.37 13.17 -8.53
C LYS A 101 -10.52 14.03 -7.59
N THR A 102 -9.82 13.41 -6.65
CA THR A 102 -9.03 14.12 -5.64
C THR A 102 -7.73 14.69 -6.19
N GLY A 103 -7.25 14.21 -7.34
CA GLY A 103 -5.94 14.54 -7.88
C GLY A 103 -4.77 13.84 -7.18
N LYS A 104 -5.02 13.04 -6.15
CA LYS A 104 -3.97 12.33 -5.40
C LYS A 104 -3.40 11.17 -6.21
N VAL A 105 -2.11 10.90 -5.97
CA VAL A 105 -1.38 9.76 -6.52
C VAL A 105 -1.01 8.82 -5.37
N THR A 106 -0.86 7.55 -5.67
CA THR A 106 -0.33 6.56 -4.73
C THR A 106 0.99 6.01 -5.25
N VAL A 107 2.08 6.17 -4.50
CA VAL A 107 3.35 5.50 -4.77
C VAL A 107 3.35 4.16 -4.04
N CYS A 108 3.54 3.08 -4.79
CA CYS A 108 3.57 1.73 -4.27
C CYS A 108 5.01 1.21 -4.27
N PHE A 109 5.61 1.08 -3.09
CA PHE A 109 6.93 0.47 -2.93
C PHE A 109 6.83 -1.05 -2.82
N PHE A 110 7.71 -1.76 -3.50
CA PHE A 110 7.84 -3.22 -3.40
C PHE A 110 9.21 -3.69 -3.88
N GLY A 111 9.69 -4.81 -3.36
CA GLY A 111 10.97 -5.38 -3.78
C GLY A 111 10.90 -6.19 -5.07
N ASP A 112 12.06 -6.51 -5.65
CA ASP A 112 12.20 -7.35 -6.85
C ASP A 112 11.41 -8.67 -6.75
N GLY A 113 11.51 -9.37 -5.62
CA GLY A 113 10.78 -10.63 -5.40
C GLY A 113 9.26 -10.48 -5.47
N ALA A 114 8.72 -9.35 -5.03
CA ALA A 114 7.28 -9.10 -5.08
C ALA A 114 6.74 -9.01 -6.51
N SER A 115 7.57 -8.55 -7.45
CA SER A 115 7.17 -8.44 -8.86
C SER A 115 6.85 -9.79 -9.53
N ASN A 116 7.14 -10.91 -8.85
CA ASN A 116 6.84 -12.25 -9.35
C ASN A 116 5.60 -12.90 -8.70
N THR A 117 4.92 -12.21 -7.80
CA THR A 117 3.69 -12.70 -7.18
C THR A 117 2.48 -12.57 -8.11
N GLY A 118 1.47 -13.43 -7.95
CA GLY A 118 0.20 -13.29 -8.65
C GLY A 118 -0.45 -11.93 -8.41
N ALA A 119 -0.45 -11.47 -7.15
CA ALA A 119 -1.00 -10.19 -6.74
C ALA A 119 -0.38 -8.99 -7.50
N PHE A 120 0.93 -9.03 -7.80
CA PHE A 120 1.56 -8.02 -8.66
C PHE A 120 0.95 -8.01 -10.05
N HIS A 121 0.89 -9.17 -10.72
CA HIS A 121 0.40 -9.26 -12.10
C HIS A 121 -1.06 -8.84 -12.22
N GLU A 122 -1.89 -9.28 -11.30
CA GLU A 122 -3.31 -8.94 -11.24
C GLU A 122 -3.53 -7.44 -11.01
N ALA A 123 -2.94 -6.89 -9.96
CA ALA A 123 -3.17 -5.50 -9.56
C ALA A 123 -2.58 -4.48 -10.53
N VAL A 124 -1.39 -4.74 -11.06
CA VAL A 124 -0.76 -3.87 -12.06
C VAL A 124 -1.58 -3.85 -13.35
N ASN A 125 -2.09 -5.01 -13.79
CA ASN A 125 -2.99 -5.10 -14.93
C ASN A 125 -4.29 -4.32 -14.71
N MET A 126 -4.91 -4.46 -13.53
CA MET A 126 -6.12 -3.69 -13.18
C MET A 126 -5.84 -2.18 -13.16
N ALA A 127 -4.75 -1.75 -12.55
CA ALA A 127 -4.37 -0.35 -12.49
C ALA A 127 -4.14 0.25 -13.90
N ALA A 128 -3.47 -0.49 -14.77
CA ALA A 128 -3.23 -0.06 -16.15
C ALA A 128 -4.52 -0.01 -16.97
N THR A 129 -5.35 -1.06 -16.91
CA THR A 129 -6.65 -1.14 -17.60
C THR A 129 -7.57 0.02 -17.24
N TRP A 130 -7.60 0.38 -15.96
CA TRP A 130 -8.43 1.48 -15.47
C TRP A 130 -7.73 2.84 -15.47
N LYS A 131 -6.47 2.91 -15.92
CA LYS A 131 -5.64 4.13 -15.91
C LYS A 131 -5.67 4.83 -14.56
N LEU A 132 -5.35 4.07 -13.50
CA LEU A 132 -5.35 4.58 -12.13
C LEU A 132 -4.10 5.43 -11.85
N PRO A 133 -4.20 6.44 -10.97
CA PRO A 133 -3.08 7.28 -10.58
C PRO A 133 -2.17 6.57 -9.56
N VAL A 134 -1.43 5.57 -10.02
CA VAL A 134 -0.48 4.80 -9.21
C VAL A 134 0.90 4.83 -9.86
N VAL A 135 1.94 5.02 -9.05
CA VAL A 135 3.33 4.86 -9.45
C VAL A 135 3.89 3.64 -8.74
N PHE A 136 4.25 2.62 -9.49
CA PHE A 136 4.82 1.38 -8.98
C PHE A 136 6.33 1.50 -8.92
N VAL A 137 6.91 1.54 -7.71
CA VAL A 137 8.36 1.68 -7.48
C VAL A 137 8.93 0.35 -6.99
N CYS A 138 9.65 -0.33 -7.86
CA CYS A 138 10.33 -1.58 -7.57
C CYS A 138 11.73 -1.28 -7.02
N GLU A 139 11.98 -1.62 -5.77
CA GLU A 139 13.31 -1.60 -5.14
C GLU A 139 14.05 -2.88 -5.52
N ASN A 140 14.67 -2.89 -6.69
CA ASN A 140 15.49 -4.03 -7.12
C ASN A 140 16.84 -3.98 -6.40
N ASN A 141 16.89 -4.61 -5.23
CA ASN A 141 18.09 -4.74 -4.41
C ASN A 141 18.89 -6.06 -4.71
N LEU A 142 18.59 -6.68 -5.85
CA LEU A 142 19.22 -7.84 -6.45
C LEU A 142 18.88 -9.19 -5.80
N TYR A 143 18.20 -9.23 -4.65
CA TYR A 143 17.97 -10.47 -3.93
C TYR A 143 16.60 -10.53 -3.28
N ALA A 144 15.74 -11.44 -3.72
CA ALA A 144 14.55 -11.84 -2.98
C ALA A 144 14.96 -12.80 -1.85
N MET A 145 15.09 -12.29 -0.64
CA MET A 145 15.76 -12.96 0.48
C MET A 145 17.20 -13.36 0.12
N SER A 146 17.44 -14.57 -0.35
CA SER A 146 18.75 -15.09 -0.80
C SER A 146 18.79 -15.42 -2.30
N THR A 147 17.66 -15.50 -2.98
CA THR A 147 17.59 -15.80 -4.40
C THR A 147 17.93 -14.57 -5.23
N PRO A 148 18.98 -14.60 -6.05
CA PRO A 148 19.35 -13.46 -6.88
C PRO A 148 18.36 -13.27 -8.04
N VAL A 149 18.12 -12.01 -8.41
CA VAL A 149 17.23 -11.63 -9.52
C VAL A 149 17.55 -12.37 -10.81
N ARG A 150 18.84 -12.54 -11.14
CA ARG A 150 19.30 -13.29 -12.35
C ARG A 150 18.89 -14.76 -12.40
N GLU A 151 18.51 -15.35 -11.26
CA GLU A 151 18.02 -16.73 -11.17
C GLU A 151 16.49 -16.81 -11.10
N ALA A 152 15.85 -15.69 -10.69
CA ALA A 152 14.40 -15.61 -10.52
C ALA A 152 13.69 -15.12 -11.79
N PHE A 153 14.38 -14.39 -12.67
CA PHE A 153 13.78 -13.74 -13.84
C PHE A 153 14.55 -14.04 -15.12
N PRO A 154 13.85 -14.30 -16.24
CA PRO A 154 14.49 -14.46 -17.56
C PRO A 154 14.87 -13.12 -18.20
N ILE A 155 14.39 -11.99 -17.66
CA ILE A 155 14.67 -10.63 -18.11
C ILE A 155 15.64 -9.95 -17.12
N LEU A 156 16.47 -9.03 -17.60
CA LEU A 156 17.43 -8.31 -16.76
C LEU A 156 16.80 -7.16 -16.01
N ASP A 157 15.82 -6.51 -16.65
CA ASP A 157 15.15 -5.35 -16.11
C ASP A 157 13.67 -5.64 -15.88
N ILE A 158 13.22 -5.60 -14.64
CA ILE A 158 11.83 -5.82 -14.25
C ILE A 158 10.90 -4.75 -14.89
N ALA A 159 11.44 -3.55 -15.13
CA ALA A 159 10.74 -2.47 -15.82
C ALA A 159 10.19 -2.87 -17.20
N GLU A 160 10.84 -3.82 -17.90
CA GLU A 160 10.37 -4.34 -19.19
C GLU A 160 8.95 -4.93 -19.12
N ARG A 161 8.53 -5.40 -17.95
CA ARG A 161 7.15 -5.89 -17.71
C ARG A 161 6.09 -4.82 -17.94
N GLY A 162 6.44 -3.54 -17.83
CA GLY A 162 5.53 -2.43 -18.11
C GLY A 162 4.87 -2.54 -19.49
N GLN A 163 5.63 -3.01 -20.49
CA GLN A 163 5.11 -3.17 -21.86
C GLN A 163 3.96 -4.19 -21.93
N ALA A 164 4.02 -5.26 -21.13
CA ALA A 164 2.98 -6.29 -21.11
C ALA A 164 1.63 -5.75 -20.60
N TYR A 165 1.65 -4.67 -19.82
CA TYR A 165 0.47 -4.01 -19.27
C TYR A 165 0.11 -2.72 -19.99
N GLY A 166 0.81 -2.37 -21.07
CA GLY A 166 0.56 -1.14 -21.84
C GLY A 166 0.90 0.15 -21.08
N MET A 167 1.85 0.10 -20.14
CA MET A 167 2.32 1.26 -19.37
C MET A 167 3.84 1.44 -19.52
N PRO A 168 4.38 2.65 -19.26
CA PRO A 168 5.82 2.87 -19.27
C PRO A 168 6.53 2.04 -18.19
N GLY A 169 7.69 1.48 -18.56
CA GLY A 169 8.66 0.89 -17.64
C GLY A 169 9.97 1.68 -17.70
N ILE A 170 10.49 2.12 -16.57
CA ILE A 170 11.66 2.99 -16.46
C ILE A 170 12.68 2.37 -15.49
N VAL A 171 13.92 2.23 -15.91
CA VAL A 171 15.03 1.82 -15.04
C VAL A 171 15.76 3.06 -14.55
N VAL A 172 15.99 3.14 -13.24
CA VAL A 172 16.63 4.29 -12.57
C VAL A 172 17.80 3.80 -11.71
N ASP A 173 18.85 4.59 -11.60
CA ASP A 173 19.88 4.39 -10.59
C ASP A 173 19.31 4.69 -9.18
N GLY A 174 18.93 3.65 -8.46
CA GLY A 174 18.36 3.76 -7.11
C GLY A 174 19.37 4.18 -6.03
N MET A 175 20.63 4.44 -6.41
CA MET A 175 21.66 5.06 -5.56
C MET A 175 21.81 6.57 -5.83
N ASP A 176 20.95 7.15 -6.69
CA ASP A 176 20.89 8.56 -7.02
C ASP A 176 19.53 9.16 -6.64
N VAL A 177 19.50 9.88 -5.54
CA VAL A 177 18.25 10.47 -5.01
C VAL A 177 17.59 11.43 -6.00
N LEU A 178 18.36 12.19 -6.77
CA LEU A 178 17.83 13.15 -7.75
C LEU A 178 17.25 12.44 -8.97
N ALA A 179 17.89 11.38 -9.44
CA ALA A 179 17.39 10.58 -10.55
C ALA A 179 16.08 9.86 -10.17
N VAL A 180 15.97 9.34 -8.95
CA VAL A 180 14.73 8.74 -8.44
C VAL A 180 13.64 9.81 -8.34
N MET A 181 13.95 10.98 -7.77
CA MET A 181 13.00 12.10 -7.64
C MET A 181 12.44 12.51 -9.00
N GLU A 182 13.28 12.75 -9.98
CA GLU A 182 12.86 13.14 -11.33
C GLU A 182 11.95 12.10 -11.99
N ALA A 183 12.31 10.81 -11.90
CA ALA A 183 11.52 9.74 -12.51
C ALA A 183 10.14 9.58 -11.86
N VAL A 184 10.07 9.69 -10.51
CA VAL A 184 8.81 9.59 -9.78
C VAL A 184 7.94 10.83 -10.00
N GLU A 185 8.53 12.03 -10.05
CA GLU A 185 7.80 13.27 -10.35
C GLU A 185 7.12 13.20 -11.73
N GLN A 186 7.87 12.83 -12.77
CA GLN A 186 7.32 12.65 -14.12
C GLN A 186 6.20 11.59 -14.16
N ALA A 187 6.38 10.48 -13.44
CA ALA A 187 5.37 9.42 -13.34
C ALA A 187 4.12 9.89 -12.58
N ALA A 188 4.29 10.63 -11.49
CA ALA A 188 3.19 11.18 -10.71
C ALA A 188 2.39 12.23 -11.50
N GLU A 189 3.06 13.11 -12.22
CA GLU A 189 2.40 14.08 -13.12
C GLU A 189 1.61 13.37 -14.23
N ARG A 190 2.20 12.34 -14.85
CA ARG A 190 1.54 11.52 -15.84
C ARG A 190 0.26 10.88 -15.27
N ALA A 191 0.36 10.32 -14.07
CA ALA A 191 -0.76 9.71 -13.36
C ALA A 191 -1.87 10.73 -13.05
N ARG A 192 -1.52 11.95 -12.60
CA ARG A 192 -2.48 13.04 -12.35
C ARG A 192 -3.21 13.51 -13.60
N ARG A 193 -2.56 13.47 -14.77
CA ARG A 193 -3.21 13.76 -16.07
C ARG A 193 -4.15 12.64 -16.53
N GLY A 194 -4.29 11.54 -15.77
CA GLY A 194 -5.16 10.41 -16.11
C GLY A 194 -4.59 9.50 -17.20
N GLU A 195 -3.30 9.57 -17.47
CA GLU A 195 -2.62 8.75 -18.46
C GLU A 195 -2.29 7.33 -17.95
N GLY A 196 -2.57 7.06 -16.68
CA GLY A 196 -2.41 5.76 -16.02
C GLY A 196 -1.08 5.57 -15.30
N PRO A 197 -0.80 4.36 -14.80
CA PRO A 197 0.36 4.06 -13.97
C PRO A 197 1.68 4.01 -14.75
N THR A 198 2.78 4.03 -14.01
CA THR A 198 4.15 3.81 -14.49
C THR A 198 4.85 2.81 -13.58
N LEU A 199 5.64 1.91 -14.15
CA LEU A 199 6.53 1.00 -13.41
C LEU A 199 7.96 1.57 -13.42
N ILE A 200 8.48 1.93 -12.26
CA ILE A 200 9.85 2.40 -12.08
C ILE A 200 10.64 1.32 -11.37
N GLU A 201 11.74 0.90 -11.94
CA GLU A 201 12.68 -0.02 -11.33
C GLU A 201 13.91 0.73 -10.86
N CYS A 202 14.08 0.86 -9.55
CA CYS A 202 15.25 1.47 -8.91
C CYS A 202 16.29 0.39 -8.61
N LYS A 203 17.42 0.42 -9.34
CA LYS A 203 18.56 -0.46 -9.07
C LYS A 203 19.26 0.01 -7.81
N THR A 204 19.12 -0.73 -6.72
CA THR A 204 19.63 -0.38 -5.40
C THR A 204 20.27 -1.60 -4.72
N TYR A 205 20.67 -1.47 -3.45
CA TYR A 205 21.30 -2.56 -2.74
C TYR A 205 21.15 -2.46 -1.22
N ARG A 206 20.62 -3.48 -0.59
CA ARG A 206 20.60 -3.55 0.88
C ARG A 206 21.97 -3.95 1.42
N TYR A 207 22.64 -3.11 2.22
CA TYR A 207 24.00 -3.37 2.74
C TYR A 207 24.04 -4.48 3.77
N LEU A 208 23.02 -4.59 4.57
CA LEU A 208 22.82 -5.71 5.49
C LEU A 208 22.00 -6.80 4.81
N GLY A 209 21.95 -7.99 5.39
CA GLY A 209 21.22 -9.11 4.80
C GLY A 209 19.70 -8.86 4.70
N HIS A 210 18.95 -9.89 4.41
CA HIS A 210 17.49 -9.80 4.37
C HIS A 210 16.92 -9.30 5.71
N SER A 211 17.46 -9.79 6.83
CA SER A 211 17.18 -9.31 8.18
C SER A 211 18.48 -9.07 8.94
N LYS A 212 18.40 -8.47 10.13
CA LYS A 212 19.58 -8.18 10.98
C LYS A 212 20.44 -9.39 11.31
N ASN A 213 19.87 -10.59 11.27
CA ASN A 213 20.55 -11.84 11.61
C ASN A 213 21.00 -12.67 10.40
N ASP A 214 20.80 -12.16 9.18
CA ASP A 214 21.15 -12.84 7.95
C ASP A 214 22.69 -12.86 7.75
N PRO A 215 23.34 -14.02 7.65
CA PRO A 215 24.78 -14.13 7.49
C PRO A 215 25.30 -13.71 6.11
N ARG A 216 24.41 -13.49 5.13
CA ARG A 216 24.73 -13.04 3.76
C ARG A 216 25.65 -13.99 2.99
N ALA A 217 25.59 -15.29 3.25
CA ALA A 217 26.45 -16.30 2.61
C ALA A 217 26.22 -16.44 1.09
N TYR A 218 25.14 -15.88 0.57
CA TYR A 218 24.73 -15.91 -0.84
C TYR A 218 25.32 -14.76 -1.68
N ARG A 219 26.08 -13.83 -1.08
CA ARG A 219 26.73 -12.68 -1.76
C ARG A 219 28.21 -12.69 -1.55
N THR A 220 28.95 -12.05 -2.47
CA THR A 220 30.38 -11.87 -2.33
C THR A 220 30.71 -10.56 -1.61
N LYS A 221 31.86 -10.53 -0.92
CA LYS A 221 32.35 -9.30 -0.30
C LYS A 221 32.72 -8.22 -1.33
N ASP A 222 33.15 -8.64 -2.52
CA ASP A 222 33.50 -7.73 -3.60
C ASP A 222 32.24 -7.02 -4.14
N GLU A 223 31.13 -7.75 -4.29
CA GLU A 223 29.83 -7.17 -4.64
C GLU A 223 29.39 -6.15 -3.60
N GLU A 224 29.41 -6.51 -2.31
CA GLU A 224 29.06 -5.60 -1.22
C GLU A 224 29.93 -4.34 -1.21
N LYS A 225 31.22 -4.48 -1.51
CA LYS A 225 32.16 -3.35 -1.56
C LYS A 225 31.86 -2.42 -2.73
N GLN A 226 31.63 -2.96 -3.93
CA GLN A 226 31.28 -2.17 -5.11
C GLN A 226 30.02 -1.33 -4.89
N TRP A 227 28.98 -1.89 -4.26
CA TRP A 227 27.78 -1.14 -3.95
C TRP A 227 27.99 -0.05 -2.88
N LYS A 228 28.79 -0.34 -1.85
CA LYS A 228 29.16 0.66 -0.81
C LYS A 228 30.00 1.81 -1.36
N GLU A 229 30.77 1.60 -2.42
CA GLU A 229 31.50 2.67 -3.11
C GLU A 229 30.55 3.67 -3.81
N ARG A 230 29.32 3.21 -4.14
CA ARG A 230 28.27 4.01 -4.75
C ARG A 230 27.24 4.51 -3.73
N ASP A 231 27.57 4.53 -2.44
CA ASP A 231 26.67 4.89 -1.34
C ASP A 231 25.92 6.19 -1.62
N ALA A 232 24.59 6.15 -1.53
CA ALA A 232 23.70 7.23 -1.91
C ALA A 232 23.90 8.50 -1.05
N ILE A 233 24.10 8.32 0.26
CA ILE A 233 24.28 9.43 1.20
C ILE A 233 25.59 10.14 0.91
N LYS A 234 26.69 9.39 0.75
CA LYS A 234 28.00 9.96 0.41
C LYS A 234 28.01 10.65 -0.94
N ARG A 235 27.32 10.06 -1.91
CA ARG A 235 27.18 10.61 -3.26
C ARG A 235 26.43 11.94 -3.23
N PHE A 236 25.33 12.02 -2.51
CA PHE A 236 24.53 13.23 -2.41
C PHE A 236 25.24 14.31 -1.59
N ARG A 237 25.89 13.96 -0.47
CA ARG A 237 26.75 14.88 0.29
C ARG A 237 27.83 15.52 -0.60
N LYS A 238 28.54 14.70 -1.38
CA LYS A 238 29.53 15.19 -2.33
C LYS A 238 28.93 16.14 -3.36
N TRP A 239 27.76 15.77 -3.92
CA TRP A 239 27.06 16.59 -4.90
C TRP A 239 26.66 17.96 -4.32
N LEU A 240 26.13 18.01 -3.09
CA LEU A 240 25.78 19.26 -2.41
C LEU A 240 26.98 20.22 -2.27
N LEU A 241 28.13 19.69 -1.87
CA LEU A 241 29.36 20.45 -1.70
C LEU A 241 29.92 20.95 -3.05
N GLU A 242 30.01 20.07 -4.05
CA GLU A 242 30.54 20.40 -5.38
C GLU A 242 29.68 21.44 -6.10
N ASN A 243 28.36 21.44 -5.86
CA ASN A 243 27.44 22.43 -6.44
C ASN A 243 27.22 23.66 -5.54
N THR A 244 27.93 23.76 -4.43
CA THR A 244 27.83 24.90 -3.48
C THR A 244 26.40 25.13 -2.97
N ILE A 245 25.63 24.03 -2.82
CA ILE A 245 24.26 24.05 -2.27
C ILE A 245 24.29 24.04 -0.74
N ALA A 246 25.29 23.36 -0.15
CA ALA A 246 25.53 23.34 1.29
C ALA A 246 27.04 23.40 1.58
N THR A 247 27.39 23.84 2.77
CA THR A 247 28.75 23.80 3.34
C THR A 247 28.95 22.53 4.16
N GLU A 248 30.19 22.16 4.45
CA GLU A 248 30.50 21.04 5.33
C GLU A 248 29.94 21.27 6.74
N GLU A 249 29.94 22.52 7.24
CA GLU A 249 29.40 22.90 8.54
C GLU A 249 27.88 22.69 8.61
N GLU A 250 27.15 23.06 7.56
CA GLU A 250 25.69 22.84 7.48
C GLU A 250 25.37 21.36 7.45
N ILE A 251 26.13 20.54 6.70
CA ILE A 251 25.93 19.10 6.65
C ILE A 251 26.25 18.46 8.01
N GLN A 252 27.30 18.91 8.68
CA GLN A 252 27.65 18.45 10.03
C GLN A 252 26.55 18.79 11.04
N THR A 253 25.94 19.97 10.92
CA THR A 253 24.80 20.36 11.77
C THR A 253 23.61 19.41 11.57
N ILE A 254 23.30 19.04 10.31
CA ILE A 254 22.24 18.07 10.00
C ILE A 254 22.55 16.69 10.62
N ASP A 255 23.79 16.23 10.52
CA ASP A 255 24.22 14.95 11.12
C ASP A 255 23.98 14.96 12.66
N GLU A 256 24.34 16.07 13.32
CA GLU A 256 24.16 16.23 14.76
C GLU A 256 22.67 16.33 15.17
N GLU A 257 21.85 17.04 14.39
CA GLU A 257 20.39 17.11 14.59
C GLU A 257 19.75 15.73 14.50
N VAL A 258 20.12 14.94 13.48
CA VAL A 258 19.60 13.59 13.29
C VAL A 258 19.98 12.67 14.45
N GLU A 259 21.22 12.71 14.93
CA GLU A 259 21.67 11.92 16.11
C GLU A 259 20.89 12.30 17.37
N ASN A 260 20.65 13.58 17.58
CA ASN A 260 19.86 14.09 18.70
C ASN A 260 18.40 13.62 18.61
N GLU A 261 17.78 13.72 17.43
CA GLU A 261 16.39 13.28 17.23
C GLU A 261 16.24 11.78 17.45
N ILE A 262 17.20 10.96 17.00
CA ILE A 262 17.22 9.52 17.26
C ILE A 262 17.33 9.24 18.75
N THR A 263 18.20 9.97 19.46
CA THR A 263 18.39 9.81 20.90
C THR A 263 17.11 10.14 21.67
N GLU A 264 16.47 11.27 21.35
CA GLU A 264 15.18 11.65 21.93
C GLU A 264 14.07 10.63 21.64
N ALA A 265 14.04 10.08 20.43
CA ALA A 265 13.07 9.05 20.06
C ALA A 265 13.26 7.75 20.86
N VAL A 266 14.50 7.36 21.13
CA VAL A 266 14.83 6.20 21.99
C VAL A 266 14.39 6.47 23.43
N GLU A 267 14.72 7.62 24.01
CA GLU A 267 14.32 8.00 25.38
C GLU A 267 12.80 8.05 25.51
N PHE A 268 12.11 8.62 24.53
CA PHE A 268 10.65 8.60 24.47
C PHE A 268 10.09 7.18 24.46
N ALA A 269 10.63 6.31 23.61
CA ALA A 269 10.20 4.92 23.52
C ALA A 269 10.47 4.15 24.82
N GLU A 270 11.63 4.34 25.46
CA GLU A 270 11.97 3.68 26.74
C GLU A 270 11.03 4.10 27.87
N SER A 271 10.72 5.39 27.96
CA SER A 271 9.83 5.94 28.99
C SER A 271 8.34 5.64 28.76
N SER A 272 7.96 5.30 27.53
CA SER A 272 6.57 5.01 27.16
C SER A 272 6.06 3.70 27.77
N PRO A 273 4.75 3.63 28.15
CA PRO A 273 4.18 2.41 28.73
C PRO A 273 3.95 1.33 27.68
N TYR A 274 3.92 0.07 28.13
CA TYR A 274 3.44 -1.03 27.30
C TYR A 274 1.91 -1.00 27.14
N PRO A 275 1.37 -1.54 26.02
CA PRO A 275 -0.07 -1.71 25.90
C PRO A 275 -0.65 -2.54 27.04
N PRO A 276 -1.80 -2.16 27.62
CA PRO A 276 -2.50 -3.02 28.55
C PRO A 276 -3.05 -4.27 27.84
N LEU A 277 -3.32 -5.34 28.60
CA LEU A 277 -3.72 -6.64 28.02
C LEU A 277 -5.00 -6.54 27.19
N GLU A 278 -5.90 -5.65 27.57
CA GLU A 278 -7.19 -5.39 26.89
C GLU A 278 -7.02 -4.86 25.47
N GLU A 279 -5.85 -4.31 25.11
CA GLU A 279 -5.58 -3.84 23.75
C GLU A 279 -5.47 -4.99 22.73
N ILE A 280 -5.27 -6.24 23.14
CA ILE A 280 -5.13 -7.41 22.25
C ILE A 280 -6.38 -7.59 21.35
N VAL A 281 -7.56 -7.30 21.89
CA VAL A 281 -8.85 -7.50 21.18
C VAL A 281 -9.41 -6.23 20.57
N LYS A 282 -8.73 -5.09 20.72
CA LYS A 282 -9.16 -3.80 20.15
C LYS A 282 -8.60 -3.58 18.74
N ASP A 283 -9.22 -2.66 18.04
CA ASP A 283 -8.82 -2.23 16.68
C ASP A 283 -8.94 -3.33 15.61
N VAL A 284 -9.70 -4.40 15.88
CA VAL A 284 -10.03 -5.44 14.89
C VAL A 284 -11.25 -5.04 14.06
N TYR A 285 -12.24 -4.47 14.73
CA TYR A 285 -13.46 -3.93 14.13
C TYR A 285 -13.72 -2.53 14.67
N VAL A 286 -14.52 -1.75 13.94
CA VAL A 286 -15.00 -0.47 14.43
C VAL A 286 -15.98 -0.74 15.57
N GLU A 287 -15.72 -0.17 16.77
CA GLU A 287 -16.56 -0.34 17.96
C GLU A 287 -17.83 0.53 17.96
N GLU A 288 -18.09 1.28 16.89
CA GLU A 288 -19.31 2.08 16.74
C GLU A 288 -20.56 1.19 16.64
N ASP A 289 -21.60 1.51 17.40
CA ASP A 289 -22.92 0.89 17.19
C ASP A 289 -23.55 1.42 15.89
N PHE A 290 -23.18 0.76 14.79
CA PHE A 290 -23.75 1.05 13.46
C PHE A 290 -25.27 1.02 13.47
N ALA A 291 -25.87 0.13 14.25
CA ALA A 291 -27.30 0.02 14.33
C ALA A 291 -27.93 1.25 14.99
N GLU A 292 -27.27 1.86 15.98
CA GLU A 292 -27.74 3.13 16.56
C GLU A 292 -27.57 4.29 15.57
N LYS A 293 -26.45 4.31 14.83
CA LYS A 293 -26.18 5.33 13.81
C LYS A 293 -27.21 5.28 12.67
N GLU A 294 -27.55 4.08 12.20
CA GLU A 294 -28.58 3.90 11.17
C GLU A 294 -30.00 4.19 11.68
N ARG A 295 -30.32 3.84 12.93
CA ARG A 295 -31.59 4.26 13.56
C ARG A 295 -31.74 5.77 13.63
N LYS A 296 -30.66 6.50 13.95
CA LYS A 296 -30.65 7.96 13.94
C LYS A 296 -30.93 8.55 12.56
N LYS A 297 -30.60 7.80 11.50
CA LYS A 297 -30.97 8.13 10.11
C LYS A 297 -32.37 7.69 9.70
N GLY A 298 -33.15 7.11 10.61
CA GLY A 298 -34.50 6.63 10.35
C GLY A 298 -34.57 5.23 9.73
N VAL A 299 -33.47 4.52 9.64
CA VAL A 299 -33.47 3.13 9.16
C VAL A 299 -34.02 2.20 10.23
N LYS A 300 -35.04 1.45 9.87
CA LYS A 300 -35.64 0.44 10.76
C LYS A 300 -34.85 -0.86 10.69
N ILE A 301 -34.04 -1.11 11.73
CA ILE A 301 -33.27 -2.36 11.84
C ILE A 301 -34.11 -3.40 12.56
N VAL A 302 -34.42 -4.50 11.88
CA VAL A 302 -35.05 -5.70 12.46
C VAL A 302 -33.95 -6.58 13.04
N ARG A 303 -33.92 -6.76 14.36
CA ARG A 303 -32.84 -7.49 15.06
C ARG A 303 -33.20 -8.90 15.51
N THR A 304 -34.47 -9.22 15.59
CA THR A 304 -34.94 -10.50 16.12
C THR A 304 -35.87 -11.20 15.16
N PHE A 305 -35.89 -12.53 15.22
CA PHE A 305 -36.81 -13.33 14.46
C PHE A 305 -38.27 -13.03 14.87
N GLU A 306 -38.53 -12.66 16.13
CA GLU A 306 -39.86 -12.27 16.62
C GLU A 306 -40.33 -10.93 15.98
N GLU A 307 -39.45 -9.91 15.92
CA GLU A 307 -39.76 -8.67 15.23
C GLU A 307 -40.05 -8.89 13.75
N TYR A 308 -39.29 -9.79 13.12
CA TYR A 308 -39.50 -10.19 11.75
C TYR A 308 -40.85 -10.92 11.55
N SER A 309 -41.14 -11.90 12.40
CA SER A 309 -42.35 -12.72 12.28
C SER A 309 -43.65 -11.92 12.53
N ASN A 310 -43.59 -10.85 13.29
CA ASN A 310 -44.76 -9.99 13.57
C ASN A 310 -44.97 -8.92 12.49
N ASN A 311 -44.15 -8.84 11.45
CA ASN A 311 -44.33 -7.87 10.37
C ASN A 311 -45.33 -8.38 9.33
N GLN A 312 -46.52 -7.77 9.24
CA GLN A 312 -47.58 -8.14 8.31
C GLN A 312 -47.27 -7.85 6.82
N ASN A 313 -46.21 -7.15 6.53
CA ASN A 313 -45.83 -6.76 5.16
C ASN A 313 -44.70 -7.64 4.57
N LEU A 314 -44.57 -8.86 5.03
CA LEU A 314 -43.60 -9.81 4.49
C LEU A 314 -43.96 -10.26 3.07
N ARG A 315 -42.97 -10.29 2.20
CA ARG A 315 -43.04 -10.86 0.86
C ARG A 315 -42.04 -12.02 0.72
N ASN A 316 -42.40 -13.01 -0.04
CA ASN A 316 -41.48 -14.11 -0.39
C ASN A 316 -40.66 -13.69 -1.58
N ILE A 317 -39.36 -13.59 -1.38
CA ILE A 317 -38.37 -13.31 -2.45
C ILE A 317 -37.25 -14.37 -2.42
N THR A 318 -36.56 -14.53 -3.52
CA THR A 318 -35.37 -15.39 -3.53
C THR A 318 -34.22 -14.74 -2.77
N TYR A 319 -33.30 -15.55 -2.27
CA TYR A 319 -32.08 -15.02 -1.61
C TYR A 319 -31.28 -14.10 -2.54
N ARG A 320 -31.18 -14.48 -3.82
CA ARG A 320 -30.58 -13.64 -4.88
C ARG A 320 -31.24 -12.26 -4.97
N ASP A 321 -32.57 -12.23 -5.04
CA ASP A 321 -33.31 -10.98 -5.21
C ASP A 321 -33.17 -10.10 -3.95
N ALA A 322 -33.13 -10.70 -2.75
CA ALA A 322 -32.88 -9.99 -1.51
C ALA A 322 -31.49 -9.32 -1.51
N LEU A 323 -30.47 -10.02 -1.99
CA LEU A 323 -29.12 -9.43 -2.13
C LEU A 323 -29.10 -8.31 -3.17
N ASN A 324 -29.77 -8.49 -4.33
CA ASN A 324 -29.86 -7.44 -5.36
C ASN A 324 -30.52 -6.19 -4.83
N GLU A 325 -31.64 -6.33 -4.11
CA GLU A 325 -32.35 -5.19 -3.52
C GLU A 325 -31.50 -4.47 -2.47
N ALA A 326 -30.84 -5.21 -1.57
CA ALA A 326 -29.94 -4.63 -0.57
C ALA A 326 -28.79 -3.85 -1.22
N LEU A 327 -28.14 -4.41 -2.23
CA LEU A 327 -27.09 -3.70 -2.97
C LEU A 327 -27.61 -2.45 -3.67
N ARG A 328 -28.81 -2.51 -4.24
CA ARG A 328 -29.49 -1.37 -4.87
C ARG A 328 -29.82 -0.27 -3.87
N GLU A 329 -30.28 -0.64 -2.69
CA GLU A 329 -30.58 0.30 -1.60
C GLU A 329 -29.32 1.02 -1.15
N GLU A 330 -28.22 0.29 -0.91
CA GLU A 330 -26.93 0.86 -0.51
C GLU A 330 -26.34 1.78 -1.59
N LEU A 331 -26.39 1.36 -2.86
CA LEU A 331 -25.95 2.18 -3.98
C LEU A 331 -26.75 3.50 -4.11
N ASN A 332 -28.04 3.47 -3.83
CA ASN A 332 -28.88 4.69 -3.83
C ASN A 332 -28.59 5.59 -2.61
N HIS A 333 -28.26 4.99 -1.47
CA HIS A 333 -28.13 5.69 -0.19
C HIS A 333 -26.77 6.40 -0.03
N ASP A 334 -25.69 5.74 -0.47
CA ASP A 334 -24.34 6.24 -0.31
C ASP A 334 -23.57 6.27 -1.63
N PRO A 335 -23.19 7.47 -2.12
CA PRO A 335 -22.42 7.59 -3.35
C PRO A 335 -21.01 6.99 -3.25
N ASN A 336 -20.51 6.66 -2.05
CA ASN A 336 -19.21 5.99 -1.89
C ASN A 336 -19.29 4.47 -2.01
N VAL A 337 -20.48 3.87 -2.03
CA VAL A 337 -20.63 2.43 -2.28
C VAL A 337 -20.31 2.12 -3.71
N VAL A 338 -19.39 1.19 -3.95
CA VAL A 338 -18.98 0.69 -5.26
C VAL A 338 -18.92 -0.83 -5.23
N LEU A 339 -19.35 -1.48 -6.31
CA LEU A 339 -19.26 -2.93 -6.48
C LEU A 339 -18.06 -3.24 -7.37
N ILE A 340 -17.25 -4.20 -6.99
CA ILE A 340 -16.03 -4.61 -7.70
C ILE A 340 -16.02 -6.14 -7.79
N GLY A 341 -15.95 -6.70 -8.98
CA GLY A 341 -15.96 -8.16 -9.16
C GLY A 341 -16.01 -8.59 -10.62
N GLU A 342 -15.95 -9.88 -10.82
CA GLU A 342 -15.94 -10.50 -12.13
C GLU A 342 -17.36 -10.64 -12.68
N ASP A 343 -17.58 -10.24 -13.93
CA ASP A 343 -18.86 -10.35 -14.66
C ASP A 343 -20.06 -9.67 -13.98
N ILE A 344 -19.84 -8.82 -12.98
CA ILE A 344 -20.91 -8.15 -12.20
C ILE A 344 -21.60 -7.01 -12.95
N GLY A 345 -21.03 -6.54 -14.05
CA GLY A 345 -21.54 -5.44 -14.87
C GLY A 345 -22.76 -5.83 -15.70
N LEU A 346 -22.68 -5.72 -17.03
CA LEU A 346 -23.80 -5.96 -17.94
C LEU A 346 -24.40 -7.39 -17.81
N TYR A 347 -23.57 -8.38 -17.55
CA TYR A 347 -24.01 -9.76 -17.37
C TYR A 347 -24.82 -9.95 -16.09
N GLY A 348 -24.49 -9.23 -15.02
CA GLY A 348 -25.23 -9.22 -13.75
C GLY A 348 -24.80 -10.26 -12.73
N GLY A 349 -23.55 -10.73 -12.82
CA GLY A 349 -22.96 -11.73 -11.94
C GLY A 349 -23.34 -13.19 -12.29
N ALA A 350 -22.48 -14.14 -11.92
CA ALA A 350 -22.66 -15.56 -12.22
C ALA A 350 -24.01 -16.11 -11.74
N TYR A 351 -24.50 -15.62 -10.61
CA TYR A 351 -25.78 -15.99 -10.03
C TYR A 351 -26.89 -14.96 -10.24
N GLY A 352 -26.60 -13.88 -10.97
CA GLY A 352 -27.56 -12.81 -11.25
C GLY A 352 -27.82 -11.88 -10.07
N VAL A 353 -26.93 -11.85 -9.07
CA VAL A 353 -27.08 -10.99 -7.87
C VAL A 353 -27.00 -9.50 -8.26
N THR A 354 -26.15 -9.12 -9.20
CA THR A 354 -25.96 -7.73 -9.61
C THR A 354 -26.76 -7.34 -10.87
N ARG A 355 -27.70 -8.21 -11.30
CA ARG A 355 -28.50 -7.95 -12.50
C ARG A 355 -29.26 -6.63 -12.45
N GLY A 356 -29.09 -5.80 -13.46
CA GLY A 356 -29.73 -4.48 -13.58
C GLY A 356 -29.04 -3.35 -12.83
N LEU A 357 -28.08 -3.66 -11.92
CA LEU A 357 -27.39 -2.61 -11.18
C LEU A 357 -26.46 -1.79 -12.07
N TRP A 358 -25.76 -2.43 -13.01
CA TRP A 358 -24.88 -1.72 -13.93
C TRP A 358 -25.64 -0.74 -14.84
N GLN A 359 -26.85 -1.12 -15.31
CA GLN A 359 -27.69 -0.24 -16.12
C GLN A 359 -28.14 1.00 -15.35
N ASP A 360 -28.36 0.87 -14.05
CA ASP A 360 -28.88 1.97 -13.23
C ASP A 360 -27.78 2.86 -12.64
N PHE A 361 -26.60 2.29 -12.32
CA PHE A 361 -25.54 2.99 -11.60
C PHE A 361 -24.25 3.22 -12.43
N GLY A 362 -24.14 2.54 -13.58
CA GLY A 362 -23.01 2.71 -14.48
C GLY A 362 -21.70 2.06 -14.06
N ASP A 363 -20.71 2.19 -14.93
CA ASP A 363 -19.42 1.50 -14.88
C ASP A 363 -18.51 1.96 -13.73
N GLU A 364 -18.72 3.18 -13.24
CA GLU A 364 -17.95 3.71 -12.10
C GLU A 364 -18.41 3.11 -10.76
N ARG A 365 -19.68 2.70 -10.65
CA ARG A 365 -20.29 2.18 -9.42
C ARG A 365 -20.39 0.65 -9.41
N VAL A 366 -20.53 0.02 -10.57
CA VAL A 366 -20.62 -1.44 -10.74
C VAL A 366 -19.52 -1.84 -11.72
N ARG A 367 -18.36 -2.19 -11.21
CA ARG A 367 -17.13 -2.31 -11.97
C ARG A 367 -16.73 -3.75 -12.21
N ASN A 368 -16.72 -4.14 -13.50
CA ASN A 368 -16.11 -5.41 -13.90
C ASN A 368 -14.60 -5.40 -13.71
N THR A 369 -14.06 -6.54 -13.27
CA THR A 369 -12.62 -6.79 -13.21
C THR A 369 -12.21 -7.87 -14.20
N PRO A 370 -10.93 -7.95 -14.57
CA PRO A 370 -10.34 -9.21 -15.02
C PRO A 370 -10.47 -10.28 -13.93
N ILE A 371 -10.25 -11.56 -14.24
CA ILE A 371 -10.13 -12.63 -13.24
C ILE A 371 -8.88 -12.35 -12.40
N SER A 372 -9.07 -11.98 -11.13
CA SER A 372 -8.01 -11.39 -10.28
C SER A 372 -8.45 -11.33 -8.81
N GLU A 373 -8.72 -12.44 -8.17
CA GLU A 373 -9.37 -12.47 -6.86
C GLU A 373 -8.54 -11.77 -5.77
N ALA A 374 -7.21 -11.94 -5.76
CA ALA A 374 -6.34 -11.25 -4.82
C ALA A 374 -6.37 -9.72 -5.06
N ALA A 375 -6.32 -9.29 -6.31
CA ALA A 375 -6.38 -7.86 -6.64
C ALA A 375 -7.76 -7.25 -6.37
N ILE A 376 -8.85 -7.99 -6.55
CA ILE A 376 -10.22 -7.53 -6.21
C ILE A 376 -10.30 -7.17 -4.73
N ILE A 377 -9.93 -8.10 -3.85
CA ILE A 377 -10.04 -7.89 -2.40
C ILE A 377 -9.03 -6.84 -1.93
N GLY A 378 -7.77 -6.90 -2.36
CA GLY A 378 -6.79 -5.85 -1.99
C GLY A 378 -7.16 -4.46 -2.53
N CYS A 379 -7.78 -4.38 -3.71
CA CYS A 379 -8.35 -3.13 -4.22
C CYS A 379 -9.50 -2.64 -3.34
N CYS A 380 -10.36 -3.53 -2.86
CA CYS A 380 -11.40 -3.18 -1.88
C CYS A 380 -10.78 -2.65 -0.58
N VAL A 381 -9.75 -3.30 -0.03
CA VAL A 381 -9.04 -2.83 1.17
C VAL A 381 -8.49 -1.42 0.96
N GLY A 382 -7.74 -1.19 -0.11
CA GLY A 382 -7.16 0.12 -0.40
C GLY A 382 -8.20 1.21 -0.64
N SER A 383 -9.29 0.86 -1.33
CA SER A 383 -10.41 1.77 -1.58
C SER A 383 -11.14 2.14 -0.27
N ALA A 384 -11.30 1.18 0.63
CA ALA A 384 -11.95 1.41 1.93
C ALA A 384 -11.11 2.33 2.82
N ILE A 385 -9.80 2.09 2.93
CA ILE A 385 -8.87 2.92 3.71
C ILE A 385 -8.88 4.37 3.22
N THR A 386 -9.07 4.59 1.92
CA THR A 386 -9.04 5.92 1.30
C THR A 386 -10.44 6.54 1.11
N GLY A 387 -11.48 5.88 1.63
CA GLY A 387 -12.81 6.49 1.88
C GLY A 387 -13.91 6.13 0.89
N LEU A 388 -13.79 5.05 0.12
CA LEU A 388 -14.92 4.39 -0.51
C LEU A 388 -15.54 3.35 0.44
N ARG A 389 -16.66 2.78 0.02
CA ARG A 389 -17.31 1.61 0.64
C ARG A 389 -17.47 0.50 -0.40
N PRO A 390 -16.38 -0.20 -0.70
CA PRO A 390 -16.40 -1.23 -1.72
C PRO A 390 -17.12 -2.48 -1.23
N VAL A 391 -17.85 -3.10 -2.14
CA VAL A 391 -18.37 -4.46 -2.00
C VAL A 391 -17.65 -5.30 -3.05
N GLY A 392 -16.72 -6.15 -2.61
CA GLY A 392 -16.01 -7.10 -3.47
C GLY A 392 -16.83 -8.36 -3.66
N GLU A 393 -17.11 -8.75 -4.91
CA GLU A 393 -17.74 -10.04 -5.21
C GLU A 393 -16.67 -11.03 -5.65
N LEU A 394 -16.56 -12.13 -4.92
CA LEU A 394 -15.88 -13.34 -5.36
C LEU A 394 -16.94 -14.34 -5.84
N MET A 395 -16.78 -14.85 -7.05
CA MET A 395 -17.80 -15.64 -7.75
C MET A 395 -18.20 -16.90 -6.98
N TYR A 396 -17.23 -17.55 -6.32
CA TYR A 396 -17.42 -18.77 -5.52
C TYR A 396 -16.61 -18.68 -4.24
N VAL A 397 -17.13 -19.27 -3.15
CA VAL A 397 -16.44 -19.32 -1.85
C VAL A 397 -15.08 -20.02 -1.93
N ASP A 398 -14.93 -20.97 -2.84
CA ASP A 398 -13.66 -21.68 -3.10
C ASP A 398 -12.53 -20.71 -3.46
N PHE A 399 -12.84 -19.62 -4.13
CA PHE A 399 -11.87 -18.62 -4.58
C PHE A 399 -11.44 -17.65 -3.47
N ALA A 400 -12.15 -17.65 -2.34
CA ALA A 400 -11.76 -16.83 -1.19
C ALA A 400 -10.33 -17.15 -0.72
N GLY A 401 -9.87 -18.41 -0.89
CA GLY A 401 -8.51 -18.81 -0.58
C GLY A 401 -7.43 -18.06 -1.36
N LEU A 402 -7.74 -17.57 -2.58
CA LEU A 402 -6.82 -16.79 -3.42
C LEU A 402 -6.65 -15.35 -2.93
N ALA A 403 -7.58 -14.86 -2.13
CA ALA A 403 -7.65 -13.47 -1.68
C ALA A 403 -7.39 -13.30 -0.18
N MET A 404 -7.14 -14.39 0.55
CA MET A 404 -7.01 -14.36 2.02
C MET A 404 -5.72 -13.71 2.52
N ASP A 405 -4.80 -13.36 1.65
CA ASP A 405 -3.58 -12.62 1.96
C ASP A 405 -3.79 -11.10 1.96
N GLN A 406 -4.96 -10.64 1.58
CA GLN A 406 -5.38 -9.24 1.51
C GLN A 406 -6.27 -8.86 2.71
#